data_50597aad746283f260bd2df167285125
#
_entry.id   50597aad746283f260bd2df167285125
#
_cell.length_a   1.000
_cell.length_b   1.000
_cell.length_c   1.000
_cell.angle_alpha   90.00
_cell.angle_beta   90.00
_cell.angle_gamma   90.00
#
_symmetry.space_group_name_H-M   'P 1'
#
loop_
_entity.id
_entity.type
_entity.pdbx_description
1 polymer ?
#
loop_
_entity_poly.entity_id
_entity_poly.type
_entity_poly.pdbx_seq_one_letter_code
_entity_poly.pdbx_strand_id
1 'polypeptide(L)'
;MTRRQALLSLSAAARAAASPAGPPDVAPRIVERNDAAAENYLRSQVTDPASPWLGSVPDDYLLHHAGSAAGLLETLAASLLHPRSKHYQENLLVERIRLATGWLERRQNAEGNIDLLSTNFNSSPDTGFVVHNVATAAAIAKLYANDTVLRLLRPFLVKAGAGMASGGIHTPNHRWVVSSALAQVNDLFPNPRYEQRINQWLAEGIDIDDDGQYIERSTVTYNTVCDRAFTVMAAKLKRPDLLDPVRRNLRAMFYLLHPDGEVVTEVSRRQDQFVRGTMAGYWFPLQYLAARDSDGQFSALAQQLAPEYARLSALLEYPELSATLPAPAPLPENYEKSFPLVGLARIRRGPLDATMVLSGSSRFFSTRRGPAVINAVRFATSFFGKGQFVPAAASHENGAYVFRQSLDAPYYQPLLPPQKVTYKNWSALREARRKTQICRLDQSAAVAEHSSGFELRIQSAGTDGVPLAVEINLREGGQLSGCRPAPHADGAWLLEKDHAVYRIGGAELRFGPGAAPHLETQLRGAEPRLPGVSVYITGYTPFDHTIRFEFQG
;
A
#
# COMPACT_ATOMS: atom_id res chain seq x y z
N MET A 1 -64.32 32.22 16.75
CA MET A 1 -63.56 30.98 16.62
C MET A 1 -62.11 31.33 16.39
N THR A 2 -61.30 31.15 17.38
CA THR A 2 -59.93 31.70 17.48
C THR A 2 -58.92 30.73 16.89
N ARG A 3 -57.88 31.31 16.25
CA ARG A 3 -56.74 30.64 15.59
C ARG A 3 -55.91 29.68 16.44
N ARG A 4 -56.42 29.17 17.54
CA ARG A 4 -55.74 28.30 18.50
C ARG A 4 -56.16 26.81 18.48
N GLN A 5 -57.07 26.39 17.58
CA GLN A 5 -57.51 24.98 17.48
C GLN A 5 -57.08 24.25 16.23
N ALA A 6 -56.19 24.84 15.38
CA ALA A 6 -55.67 24.19 14.15
C ALA A 6 -54.22 23.67 14.27
N LEU A 7 -53.63 23.57 15.47
CA LEU A 7 -52.22 23.21 15.67
C LEU A 7 -51.98 21.93 16.50
N LEU A 8 -53.02 21.10 16.67
CA LEU A 8 -52.91 19.87 17.47
C LEU A 8 -53.34 18.58 16.73
N SER A 9 -53.24 18.55 15.39
CA SER A 9 -53.57 17.34 14.62
C SER A 9 -52.48 16.92 13.61
N LEU A 10 -51.21 17.25 13.86
CA LEU A 10 -50.08 16.86 13.01
C LEU A 10 -48.87 16.34 13.84
N SER A 11 -49.07 15.26 14.62
CA SER A 11 -47.94 14.55 15.21
C SER A 11 -48.33 13.17 15.73
N ALA A 12 -48.87 12.35 14.85
CA ALA A 12 -48.97 10.89 15.08
C ALA A 12 -48.89 10.16 13.73
N ALA A 13 -47.94 10.53 12.88
CA ALA A 13 -47.45 9.60 11.86
C ALA A 13 -46.53 8.64 12.57
N ALA A 14 -47.09 7.52 13.03
CA ALA A 14 -46.35 6.36 13.48
C ALA A 14 -45.29 6.06 12.40
N ARG A 15 -44.00 6.17 12.75
CA ARG A 15 -42.94 5.50 12.02
C ARG A 15 -43.27 4.00 12.07
N ALA A 16 -43.94 3.51 11.04
CA ALA A 16 -43.95 2.10 10.75
C ALA A 16 -42.46 1.73 10.62
N ALA A 17 -41.94 0.97 11.57
CA ALA A 17 -40.66 0.33 11.45
C ALA A 17 -40.76 -0.51 10.16
N ALA A 18 -40.10 -0.07 9.10
CA ALA A 18 -39.97 -0.87 7.90
C ALA A 18 -39.40 -2.22 8.36
N SER A 19 -40.08 -3.30 8.05
CA SER A 19 -39.53 -4.65 8.24
C SER A 19 -38.12 -4.65 7.66
N PRO A 20 -37.11 -5.26 8.32
CA PRO A 20 -35.78 -5.28 7.80
C PRO A 20 -35.82 -5.87 6.39
N ALA A 21 -35.31 -5.10 5.40
CA ALA A 21 -35.16 -5.61 4.05
C ALA A 21 -34.31 -6.88 4.14
N GLY A 22 -34.69 -7.94 3.42
CA GLY A 22 -33.87 -9.17 3.36
C GLY A 22 -32.46 -8.88 2.84
N PRO A 23 -31.52 -9.83 3.00
CA PRO A 23 -30.17 -9.69 2.47
C PRO A 23 -30.17 -9.34 0.97
N PRO A 24 -29.23 -8.48 0.50
CA PRO A 24 -29.18 -8.06 -0.89
C PRO A 24 -28.92 -9.23 -1.84
N ASP A 25 -29.37 -9.12 -3.07
CA ASP A 25 -29.02 -10.07 -4.13
C ASP A 25 -27.55 -9.87 -4.54
N VAL A 26 -26.69 -10.83 -4.21
CA VAL A 26 -25.23 -10.79 -4.44
C VAL A 26 -24.86 -11.82 -5.51
N ALA A 27 -23.87 -11.51 -6.36
CA ALA A 27 -23.39 -12.44 -7.38
C ALA A 27 -23.00 -13.80 -6.78
N PRO A 28 -23.44 -14.95 -7.33
CA PRO A 28 -23.22 -16.28 -6.77
C PRO A 28 -21.78 -16.57 -6.38
N ARG A 29 -20.84 -16.19 -7.24
CA ARG A 29 -19.40 -16.38 -7.00
C ARG A 29 -18.86 -15.71 -5.73
N ILE A 30 -19.48 -14.60 -5.27
CA ILE A 30 -19.05 -13.92 -4.03
C ILE A 30 -19.48 -14.76 -2.83
N VAL A 31 -20.68 -15.31 -2.89
CA VAL A 31 -21.22 -16.23 -1.85
C VAL A 31 -20.38 -17.51 -1.81
N GLU A 32 -20.14 -18.15 -2.96
CA GLU A 32 -19.34 -19.37 -3.09
C GLU A 32 -17.91 -19.19 -2.55
N ARG A 33 -17.28 -18.06 -2.86
CA ARG A 33 -15.95 -17.73 -2.34
C ARG A 33 -15.96 -17.55 -0.82
N ASN A 34 -16.98 -16.88 -0.26
CA ASN A 34 -17.13 -16.73 1.18
C ASN A 34 -17.37 -18.09 1.86
N ASP A 35 -18.17 -18.96 1.27
CA ASP A 35 -18.42 -20.31 1.77
C ASP A 35 -17.16 -21.18 1.72
N ALA A 36 -16.37 -21.09 0.67
CA ALA A 36 -15.08 -21.78 0.60
C ALA A 36 -14.11 -21.29 1.70
N ALA A 37 -14.10 -19.98 1.98
CA ALA A 37 -13.33 -19.43 3.11
C ALA A 37 -13.89 -19.90 4.46
N ALA A 38 -15.21 -19.97 4.63
CA ALA A 38 -15.84 -20.51 5.83
C ALA A 38 -15.42 -21.96 6.08
N GLU A 39 -15.42 -22.81 5.05
CA GLU A 39 -14.95 -24.20 5.18
C GLU A 39 -13.46 -24.29 5.57
N ASN A 40 -12.61 -23.42 5.02
CA ASN A 40 -11.22 -23.36 5.44
C ASN A 40 -11.10 -23.05 6.94
N TYR A 41 -11.84 -22.05 7.42
CA TYR A 41 -11.88 -21.73 8.84
C TYR A 41 -12.42 -22.86 9.70
N LEU A 42 -13.49 -23.55 9.26
CA LEU A 42 -14.05 -24.69 9.98
C LEU A 42 -13.07 -25.85 10.12
N ARG A 43 -12.20 -26.07 9.12
CA ARG A 43 -11.15 -27.10 9.17
C ARG A 43 -9.98 -26.71 10.06
N SER A 44 -9.56 -25.43 10.06
CA SER A 44 -8.37 -24.97 10.76
C SER A 44 -8.61 -24.49 12.19
N GLN A 45 -9.88 -24.24 12.57
CA GLN A 45 -10.20 -23.81 13.94
C GLN A 45 -9.90 -24.92 14.96
N VAL A 46 -9.21 -24.57 16.03
CA VAL A 46 -8.96 -25.48 17.15
C VAL A 46 -10.27 -25.70 17.93
N THR A 47 -10.72 -26.96 18.00
CA THR A 47 -11.98 -27.36 18.66
C THR A 47 -11.81 -28.31 19.82
N ASP A 48 -10.60 -28.78 20.08
CA ASP A 48 -10.30 -29.63 21.24
C ASP A 48 -10.50 -28.84 22.54
N PRO A 49 -11.44 -29.28 23.42
CA PRO A 49 -11.71 -28.60 24.70
C PRO A 49 -10.50 -28.61 25.66
N ALA A 50 -9.56 -29.56 25.51
CA ALA A 50 -8.35 -29.64 26.31
C ALA A 50 -7.25 -28.69 25.82
N SER A 51 -7.37 -28.13 24.61
CA SER A 51 -6.37 -27.24 24.03
C SER A 51 -6.42 -25.84 24.68
N PRO A 52 -5.25 -25.28 25.05
CA PRO A 52 -5.17 -23.89 25.48
C PRO A 52 -5.55 -22.89 24.37
N TRP A 53 -5.58 -23.36 23.12
CA TRP A 53 -5.91 -22.59 21.92
C TRP A 53 -7.35 -22.79 21.46
N LEU A 54 -8.21 -23.42 22.26
CA LEU A 54 -9.62 -23.66 21.92
C LEU A 54 -10.31 -22.41 21.38
N GLY A 55 -10.81 -22.47 20.16
CA GLY A 55 -11.50 -21.42 19.44
C GLY A 55 -10.62 -20.57 18.50
N SER A 56 -9.30 -20.67 18.59
CA SER A 56 -8.37 -19.95 17.71
C SER A 56 -8.22 -20.58 16.34
N VAL A 57 -7.57 -19.83 15.45
CA VAL A 57 -7.13 -20.30 14.13
C VAL A 57 -5.63 -19.99 14.01
N PRO A 58 -4.76 -21.01 13.85
CA PRO A 58 -3.34 -20.78 13.61
C PRO A 58 -3.09 -20.27 12.20
N ASP A 59 -2.00 -19.54 12.02
CA ASP A 59 -1.42 -19.24 10.71
C ASP A 59 -0.48 -20.36 10.23
N ASP A 60 0.18 -20.15 9.08
CA ASP A 60 1.13 -21.12 8.48
C ASP A 60 2.36 -21.38 9.36
N TYR A 61 2.65 -20.52 10.33
CA TYR A 61 3.71 -20.67 11.32
C TYR A 61 3.22 -21.21 12.66
N LEU A 62 1.96 -21.66 12.74
CA LEU A 62 1.26 -22.12 13.94
C LEU A 62 1.14 -21.05 15.04
N LEU A 63 1.16 -19.78 14.66
CA LEU A 63 0.87 -18.68 15.57
C LEU A 63 -0.64 -18.41 15.62
N HIS A 64 -1.16 -18.22 16.80
CA HIS A 64 -2.59 -18.04 17.05
C HIS A 64 -2.90 -16.54 17.19
N HIS A 65 -3.02 -15.84 16.04
CA HIS A 65 -3.31 -14.42 16.01
C HIS A 65 -4.80 -14.10 16.19
N ALA A 66 -5.09 -13.02 16.93
CA ALA A 66 -6.46 -12.53 17.12
C ALA A 66 -7.13 -12.14 15.79
N GLY A 67 -6.34 -11.63 14.83
CA GLY A 67 -6.82 -11.28 13.49
C GLY A 67 -7.41 -12.47 12.72
N SER A 68 -6.80 -13.67 12.84
CA SER A 68 -7.32 -14.88 12.19
C SER A 68 -8.69 -15.29 12.76
N ALA A 69 -8.85 -15.23 14.08
CA ALA A 69 -10.13 -15.49 14.72
C ALA A 69 -11.20 -14.44 14.37
N ALA A 70 -10.82 -13.17 14.25
CA ALA A 70 -11.73 -12.11 13.81
C ALA A 70 -12.18 -12.30 12.35
N GLY A 71 -11.27 -12.73 11.46
CA GLY A 71 -11.57 -13.10 10.08
C GLY A 71 -12.55 -14.28 9.99
N LEU A 72 -12.37 -15.28 10.84
CA LEU A 72 -13.33 -16.39 11.00
C LEU A 72 -14.72 -15.84 11.38
N LEU A 73 -14.80 -14.97 12.40
CA LEU A 73 -16.09 -14.42 12.87
C LEU A 73 -16.82 -13.66 11.77
N GLU A 74 -16.13 -12.79 11.03
CA GLU A 74 -16.71 -12.06 9.90
C GLU A 74 -17.22 -13.00 8.80
N THR A 75 -16.40 -13.98 8.41
CA THR A 75 -16.70 -14.91 7.33
C THR A 75 -17.87 -15.82 7.69
N LEU A 76 -17.86 -16.42 8.88
CA LEU A 76 -18.94 -17.31 9.32
C LEU A 76 -20.27 -16.57 9.54
N ALA A 77 -20.24 -15.33 10.07
CA ALA A 77 -21.44 -14.52 10.20
C ALA A 77 -22.06 -14.20 8.83
N ALA A 78 -21.23 -13.90 7.82
CA ALA A 78 -21.72 -13.66 6.46
C ALA A 78 -22.35 -14.90 5.83
N SER A 79 -21.72 -16.09 5.93
CA SER A 79 -22.31 -17.35 5.45
C SER A 79 -23.59 -17.73 6.22
N LEU A 80 -23.59 -17.59 7.55
CA LEU A 80 -24.75 -17.91 8.41
C LEU A 80 -26.00 -17.11 8.03
N LEU A 81 -25.82 -15.86 7.58
CA LEU A 81 -26.93 -14.91 7.42
C LEU A 81 -27.31 -14.63 5.96
N HIS A 82 -26.60 -15.17 4.99
CA HIS A 82 -26.93 -15.01 3.57
C HIS A 82 -27.72 -16.21 3.03
N PRO A 83 -28.98 -16.05 2.52
CA PRO A 83 -29.86 -17.16 2.15
C PRO A 83 -29.31 -18.10 1.06
N ARG A 84 -28.40 -17.64 0.20
CA ARG A 84 -27.77 -18.48 -0.85
C ARG A 84 -26.47 -19.15 -0.39
N SER A 85 -26.05 -18.90 0.84
CA SER A 85 -24.93 -19.65 1.41
C SER A 85 -25.37 -21.08 1.71
N LYS A 86 -24.50 -22.06 1.44
CA LYS A 86 -24.74 -23.46 1.83
C LYS A 86 -24.77 -23.66 3.34
N HIS A 87 -24.27 -22.68 4.09
CA HIS A 87 -24.25 -22.65 5.55
C HIS A 87 -25.31 -21.73 6.16
N TYR A 88 -26.33 -21.35 5.36
CA TYR A 88 -27.41 -20.48 5.85
C TYR A 88 -28.12 -21.09 7.06
N GLN A 89 -28.16 -20.33 8.16
CA GLN A 89 -28.80 -20.74 9.44
C GLN A 89 -28.26 -22.05 10.05
N GLU A 90 -27.05 -22.46 9.70
CA GLU A 90 -26.43 -23.68 10.21
C GLU A 90 -25.95 -23.50 11.66
N ASN A 91 -26.46 -24.30 12.59
CA ASN A 91 -26.10 -24.23 14.02
C ASN A 91 -24.60 -24.44 14.29
N LEU A 92 -23.93 -25.22 13.46
CA LEU A 92 -22.48 -25.41 13.55
C LEU A 92 -21.72 -24.08 13.51
N LEU A 93 -22.15 -23.14 12.65
CA LEU A 93 -21.48 -21.85 12.55
C LEU A 93 -21.63 -21.04 13.84
N VAL A 94 -22.80 -21.09 14.48
CA VAL A 94 -23.05 -20.42 15.78
C VAL A 94 -22.11 -20.98 16.86
N GLU A 95 -21.93 -22.30 16.91
CA GLU A 95 -20.98 -22.94 17.82
C GLU A 95 -19.53 -22.48 17.57
N ARG A 96 -19.11 -22.44 16.32
CA ARG A 96 -17.76 -22.03 15.93
C ARG A 96 -17.52 -20.55 16.23
N ILE A 97 -18.52 -19.70 15.99
CA ILE A 97 -18.49 -18.27 16.39
C ILE A 97 -18.33 -18.17 17.91
N ARG A 98 -19.08 -18.94 18.70
CA ARG A 98 -18.97 -18.96 20.16
C ARG A 98 -17.56 -19.34 20.63
N LEU A 99 -16.94 -20.37 20.04
CA LEU A 99 -15.58 -20.79 20.39
C LEU A 99 -14.56 -19.69 20.08
N ALA A 100 -14.63 -19.07 18.90
CA ALA A 100 -13.71 -18.00 18.49
C ALA A 100 -13.86 -16.74 19.37
N THR A 101 -15.10 -16.35 19.68
CA THR A 101 -15.37 -15.22 20.57
C THR A 101 -14.82 -15.45 21.96
N GLY A 102 -15.07 -16.64 22.55
CA GLY A 102 -14.53 -16.99 23.86
C GLY A 102 -13.01 -17.02 23.89
N TRP A 103 -12.35 -17.41 22.77
CA TRP A 103 -10.90 -17.32 22.67
C TRP A 103 -10.42 -15.87 22.62
N LEU A 104 -11.06 -14.98 21.82
CA LEU A 104 -10.72 -13.55 21.77
C LEU A 104 -10.89 -12.87 23.14
N GLU A 105 -11.97 -13.18 23.87
CA GLU A 105 -12.19 -12.65 25.22
C GLU A 105 -11.06 -13.03 26.19
N ARG A 106 -10.53 -14.27 26.09
CA ARG A 106 -9.39 -14.71 26.90
C ARG A 106 -8.07 -14.03 26.50
N ARG A 107 -7.96 -13.49 25.29
CA ARG A 107 -6.77 -12.74 24.81
C ARG A 107 -6.83 -11.26 25.17
N GLN A 108 -7.98 -10.72 25.52
CA GLN A 108 -8.07 -9.35 26.01
C GLN A 108 -7.46 -9.22 27.40
N ASN A 109 -6.56 -8.27 27.55
CA ASN A 109 -6.03 -7.89 28.86
C ASN A 109 -7.08 -7.15 29.73
N ALA A 110 -6.69 -6.70 30.93
CA ALA A 110 -7.59 -6.00 31.84
C ALA A 110 -8.17 -4.71 31.23
N GLU A 111 -7.41 -4.01 30.42
CA GLU A 111 -7.79 -2.77 29.75
C GLU A 111 -8.68 -2.98 28.53
N GLY A 112 -8.76 -4.19 28.02
CA GLY A 112 -9.55 -4.55 26.84
C GLY A 112 -8.77 -4.63 25.53
N ASN A 113 -7.46 -4.39 25.57
CA ASN A 113 -6.59 -4.52 24.42
C ASN A 113 -6.13 -5.97 24.20
N ILE A 114 -5.66 -6.24 22.98
CA ILE A 114 -5.04 -7.50 22.59
C ILE A 114 -3.60 -7.28 22.15
N ASP A 115 -2.88 -8.39 21.95
CA ASP A 115 -1.52 -8.40 21.45
C ASP A 115 -1.51 -8.81 19.95
N LEU A 116 -0.63 -8.19 19.18
CA LEU A 116 -0.16 -8.70 17.90
C LEU A 116 1.16 -9.42 18.13
N LEU A 117 1.12 -10.76 18.17
CA LEU A 117 2.23 -11.61 18.63
C LEU A 117 3.53 -11.44 17.83
N SER A 118 3.45 -10.89 16.62
CA SER A 118 4.64 -10.62 15.79
C SER A 118 5.42 -9.38 16.22
N THR A 119 4.79 -8.40 16.94
CA THR A 119 5.48 -7.13 17.23
C THR A 119 4.90 -6.24 18.33
N ASN A 120 3.57 -6.23 18.56
CA ASN A 120 2.95 -5.24 19.43
C ASN A 120 2.19 -5.88 20.60
N PHE A 121 2.38 -5.38 21.81
CA PHE A 121 1.73 -5.90 23.00
C PHE A 121 0.90 -4.83 23.68
N ASN A 122 -0.23 -5.21 24.29
CA ASN A 122 -1.22 -4.30 24.87
C ASN A 122 -1.64 -3.20 23.88
N SER A 123 -1.90 -3.61 22.64
CA SER A 123 -2.00 -2.70 21.52
C SER A 123 -3.45 -2.27 21.24
N SER A 124 -3.76 -1.01 21.50
CA SER A 124 -5.03 -0.39 21.11
C SER A 124 -5.23 -0.38 19.58
N PRO A 125 -4.22 -0.06 18.72
CA PRO A 125 -4.38 -0.14 17.28
C PRO A 125 -4.65 -1.53 16.75
N ASP A 126 -3.92 -2.55 17.22
CA ASP A 126 -4.13 -3.94 16.78
C ASP A 126 -5.48 -4.48 17.25
N THR A 127 -5.96 -4.03 18.43
CA THR A 127 -7.34 -4.23 18.87
C THR A 127 -8.32 -3.62 17.88
N GLY A 128 -8.05 -2.42 17.36
CA GLY A 128 -8.85 -1.77 16.33
C GLY A 128 -8.96 -2.59 15.05
N PHE A 129 -7.85 -3.14 14.54
CA PHE A 129 -7.88 -4.03 13.37
C PHE A 129 -8.73 -5.27 13.59
N VAL A 130 -8.67 -5.90 14.77
CA VAL A 130 -9.50 -7.05 15.11
C VAL A 130 -10.97 -6.64 15.24
N VAL A 131 -11.25 -5.52 15.90
CA VAL A 131 -12.60 -4.99 16.09
C VAL A 131 -13.30 -4.72 14.77
N HIS A 132 -12.60 -4.26 13.74
CA HIS A 132 -13.21 -4.06 12.42
C HIS A 132 -13.96 -5.28 11.92
N ASN A 133 -13.39 -6.47 12.00
CA ASN A 133 -14.01 -7.69 11.52
C ASN A 133 -15.12 -8.18 12.48
N VAL A 134 -14.85 -8.13 13.79
CA VAL A 134 -15.82 -8.54 14.81
C VAL A 134 -17.05 -7.63 14.83
N ALA A 135 -16.85 -6.32 14.67
CA ALA A 135 -17.94 -5.35 14.62
C ALA A 135 -18.76 -5.48 13.31
N THR A 136 -18.13 -5.80 12.18
CA THR A 136 -18.84 -6.15 10.95
C THR A 136 -19.72 -7.39 11.15
N ALA A 137 -19.21 -8.46 11.77
CA ALA A 137 -20.02 -9.64 12.12
C ALA A 137 -21.22 -9.28 13.01
N ALA A 138 -21.01 -8.44 14.02
CA ALA A 138 -22.08 -7.98 14.93
C ALA A 138 -23.08 -7.07 14.21
N ALA A 139 -22.63 -6.18 13.30
CA ALA A 139 -23.49 -5.31 12.52
C ALA A 139 -24.40 -6.12 11.58
N ILE A 140 -23.87 -7.12 10.90
CA ILE A 140 -24.65 -8.06 10.07
C ILE A 140 -25.66 -8.82 10.95
N ALA A 141 -25.23 -9.35 12.09
CA ALA A 141 -26.13 -10.03 13.02
C ALA A 141 -27.28 -9.13 13.49
N LYS A 142 -27.01 -7.87 13.80
CA LYS A 142 -28.03 -6.87 14.16
C LYS A 142 -28.99 -6.58 13.01
N LEU A 143 -28.47 -6.38 11.80
CA LEU A 143 -29.26 -6.03 10.61
C LEU A 143 -30.22 -7.16 10.20
N TYR A 144 -29.79 -8.41 10.34
CA TYR A 144 -30.60 -9.59 9.97
C TYR A 144 -31.19 -10.33 11.18
N ALA A 145 -31.38 -9.62 12.30
CA ALA A 145 -32.09 -10.06 13.51
C ALA A 145 -31.55 -11.37 14.12
N ASN A 146 -30.24 -11.63 14.05
CA ASN A 146 -29.62 -12.75 14.75
C ASN A 146 -29.09 -12.33 16.13
N ASP A 147 -30.01 -12.23 17.11
CA ASP A 147 -29.69 -11.83 18.47
C ASP A 147 -28.69 -12.76 19.16
N THR A 148 -28.62 -14.02 18.76
CA THR A 148 -27.69 -14.99 19.35
C THR A 148 -26.25 -14.62 19.05
N VAL A 149 -25.92 -14.38 17.78
CA VAL A 149 -24.56 -13.95 17.39
C VAL A 149 -24.25 -12.58 17.97
N LEU A 150 -25.20 -11.63 17.92
CA LEU A 150 -24.98 -10.28 18.48
C LEU A 150 -24.65 -10.33 19.99
N ARG A 151 -25.37 -11.16 20.77
CA ARG A 151 -25.09 -11.33 22.21
C ARG A 151 -23.74 -11.98 22.48
N LEU A 152 -23.31 -12.94 21.65
CA LEU A 152 -21.98 -13.57 21.77
C LEU A 152 -20.86 -12.55 21.58
N LEU A 153 -20.94 -11.67 20.58
CA LEU A 153 -19.87 -10.74 20.23
C LEU A 153 -19.79 -9.50 21.12
N ARG A 154 -20.90 -9.15 21.81
CA ARG A 154 -21.01 -7.91 22.61
C ARG A 154 -19.95 -7.76 23.71
N PRO A 155 -19.65 -8.76 24.58
CA PRO A 155 -18.70 -8.58 25.67
C PRO A 155 -17.31 -8.19 25.17
N PHE A 156 -16.81 -8.88 24.14
CA PHE A 156 -15.54 -8.57 23.50
C PHE A 156 -15.52 -7.13 22.96
N LEU A 157 -16.54 -6.73 22.17
CA LEU A 157 -16.61 -5.41 21.54
C LEU A 157 -16.71 -4.27 22.55
N VAL A 158 -17.51 -4.41 23.59
CA VAL A 158 -17.65 -3.36 24.63
C VAL A 158 -16.35 -3.18 25.40
N LYS A 159 -15.67 -4.27 25.76
CA LYS A 159 -14.39 -4.23 26.47
C LYS A 159 -13.28 -3.67 25.56
N ALA A 160 -13.21 -4.06 24.30
CA ALA A 160 -12.29 -3.51 23.32
C ALA A 160 -12.52 -2.02 23.08
N GLY A 161 -13.78 -1.59 22.98
CA GLY A 161 -14.13 -0.18 22.85
C GLY A 161 -13.63 0.67 24.03
N ALA A 162 -13.69 0.16 25.27
CA ALA A 162 -13.14 0.85 26.43
C ALA A 162 -11.61 0.98 26.35
N GLY A 163 -10.90 -0.07 25.94
CA GLY A 163 -9.44 -0.05 25.74
C GLY A 163 -9.01 0.94 24.67
N MET A 164 -9.66 0.91 23.52
CA MET A 164 -9.39 1.83 22.40
C MET A 164 -9.71 3.30 22.76
N ALA A 165 -10.75 3.55 23.55
CA ALA A 165 -11.10 4.91 23.96
C ALA A 165 -10.08 5.56 24.90
N SER A 166 -9.25 4.77 25.60
CA SER A 166 -8.21 5.25 26.51
C SER A 166 -6.80 5.02 25.99
N GLY A 167 -6.62 4.09 25.04
CA GLY A 167 -5.32 3.71 24.53
C GLY A 167 -4.69 4.75 23.58
N GLY A 168 -3.40 4.56 23.31
CA GLY A 168 -2.60 5.38 22.41
C GLY A 168 -2.30 4.70 21.07
N ILE A 169 -1.47 5.36 20.27
CA ILE A 169 -1.05 4.94 18.95
C ILE A 169 0.47 5.09 18.80
N HIS A 170 1.07 4.46 17.77
CA HIS A 170 2.49 4.64 17.45
C HIS A 170 2.80 4.90 15.96
N THR A 171 1.79 4.83 15.08
CA THR A 171 1.92 5.22 13.67
C THR A 171 0.72 6.06 13.22
N PRO A 172 0.85 6.91 12.20
CA PRO A 172 -0.21 7.85 11.79
C PRO A 172 -1.54 7.20 11.43
N ASN A 173 -1.54 6.10 10.68
CA ASN A 173 -2.77 5.40 10.26
C ASN A 173 -3.56 4.84 11.46
N HIS A 174 -2.92 4.58 12.58
CA HIS A 174 -3.57 4.01 13.77
C HIS A 174 -4.63 4.94 14.37
N ARG A 175 -4.52 6.27 14.20
CA ARG A 175 -5.58 7.23 14.58
C ARG A 175 -6.89 6.86 13.89
N TRP A 176 -6.80 6.55 12.60
CA TRP A 176 -7.97 6.26 11.77
C TRP A 176 -8.50 4.85 12.00
N VAL A 177 -7.63 3.87 12.20
CA VAL A 177 -8.03 2.50 12.59
C VAL A 177 -8.82 2.50 13.89
N VAL A 178 -8.27 3.12 14.95
CA VAL A 178 -8.94 3.21 16.26
C VAL A 178 -10.24 3.99 16.15
N SER A 179 -10.24 5.12 15.44
CA SER A 179 -11.44 5.96 15.28
C SER A 179 -12.56 5.24 14.54
N SER A 180 -12.25 4.53 13.45
CA SER A 180 -13.27 3.80 12.70
C SER A 180 -13.79 2.57 13.45
N ALA A 181 -12.93 1.86 14.17
CA ALA A 181 -13.34 0.77 15.06
C ALA A 181 -14.27 1.26 16.18
N LEU A 182 -13.92 2.39 16.82
CA LEU A 182 -14.80 3.05 17.81
C LEU A 182 -16.13 3.49 17.21
N ALA A 183 -16.14 4.01 15.96
CA ALA A 183 -17.37 4.37 15.26
C ALA A 183 -18.29 3.17 15.02
N GLN A 184 -17.72 2.01 14.63
CA GLN A 184 -18.48 0.75 14.49
C GLN A 184 -19.05 0.28 15.84
N VAL A 185 -18.23 0.28 16.91
CA VAL A 185 -18.69 -0.13 18.24
C VAL A 185 -19.76 0.84 18.77
N ASN A 186 -19.61 2.15 18.52
CA ASN A 186 -20.59 3.16 18.92
C ASN A 186 -21.96 3.00 18.24
N ASP A 187 -21.97 2.62 16.95
CA ASP A 187 -23.21 2.33 16.21
C ASP A 187 -23.96 1.10 16.76
N LEU A 188 -23.22 0.14 17.32
CA LEU A 188 -23.76 -1.07 17.92
C LEU A 188 -24.15 -0.89 19.40
N PHE A 189 -23.26 -0.26 20.16
CA PHE A 189 -23.34 -0.11 21.62
C PHE A 189 -22.91 1.30 22.00
N PRO A 190 -23.80 2.30 21.91
CA PRO A 190 -23.49 3.71 22.09
C PRO A 190 -22.79 4.03 23.40
N ASN A 191 -21.67 4.80 23.32
CA ASN A 191 -20.95 5.31 24.47
C ASN A 191 -20.31 6.67 24.13
N PRO A 192 -20.65 7.76 24.83
CA PRO A 192 -20.14 9.11 24.55
C PRO A 192 -18.61 9.23 24.52
N ARG A 193 -17.89 8.38 25.27
CA ARG A 193 -16.42 8.36 25.30
C ARG A 193 -15.82 7.95 23.95
N TYR A 194 -16.52 7.13 23.15
CA TYR A 194 -16.04 6.70 21.84
C TYR A 194 -16.01 7.88 20.87
N GLU A 195 -17.12 8.60 20.77
CA GLU A 195 -17.21 9.77 19.90
C GLU A 195 -16.26 10.90 20.36
N GLN A 196 -16.12 11.10 21.67
CA GLN A 196 -15.13 12.02 22.23
C GLN A 196 -13.72 11.68 21.78
N ARG A 197 -13.29 10.42 21.83
CA ARG A 197 -11.96 9.97 21.40
C ARG A 197 -11.77 10.16 19.90
N ILE A 198 -12.77 9.81 19.07
CA ILE A 198 -12.75 10.04 17.61
C ILE A 198 -12.52 11.52 17.32
N ASN A 199 -13.28 12.41 17.97
CA ASN A 199 -13.15 13.85 17.75
C ASN A 199 -11.78 14.40 18.21
N GLN A 200 -11.16 13.82 19.25
CA GLN A 200 -9.79 14.16 19.66
C GLN A 200 -8.78 13.85 18.54
N TRP A 201 -8.85 12.67 17.92
CA TRP A 201 -7.98 12.32 16.79
C TRP A 201 -8.25 13.15 15.56
N LEU A 202 -9.51 13.43 15.22
CA LEU A 202 -9.87 14.30 14.09
C LEU A 202 -9.39 15.74 14.28
N ALA A 203 -9.34 16.24 15.51
CA ALA A 203 -8.86 17.59 15.83
C ALA A 203 -7.37 17.79 15.56
N GLU A 204 -6.57 16.70 15.47
CA GLU A 204 -5.16 16.76 15.04
C GLU A 204 -5.00 17.01 13.52
N GLY A 205 -6.08 16.97 12.76
CA GLY A 205 -6.08 17.07 11.31
C GLY A 205 -5.83 15.75 10.59
N ILE A 206 -6.35 15.67 9.37
CA ILE A 206 -6.20 14.50 8.49
C ILE A 206 -4.91 14.67 7.69
N ASP A 207 -4.04 13.68 7.77
CA ASP A 207 -2.67 13.66 7.24
C ASP A 207 -2.58 13.29 5.75
N ILE A 208 -3.43 13.86 4.92
CA ILE A 208 -3.39 13.70 3.46
C ILE A 208 -2.86 14.98 2.80
N ASP A 209 -1.87 14.85 1.92
CA ASP A 209 -1.28 15.97 1.18
C ASP A 209 -2.06 16.33 -0.09
N ASP A 210 -1.63 17.41 -0.78
CA ASP A 210 -2.27 17.85 -2.01
C ASP A 210 -2.01 16.94 -3.21
N ASP A 211 -0.99 16.08 -3.13
CA ASP A 211 -0.75 14.99 -4.08
C ASP A 211 -1.70 13.79 -3.84
N GLY A 212 -2.53 13.84 -2.81
CA GLY A 212 -3.49 12.80 -2.47
C GLY A 212 -2.89 11.60 -1.75
N GLN A 213 -1.75 11.76 -1.08
CA GLN A 213 -1.12 10.70 -0.34
C GLN A 213 -1.15 10.95 1.15
N TYR A 214 -1.52 9.92 1.93
CA TYR A 214 -1.36 9.95 3.37
C TYR A 214 0.13 9.93 3.75
N ILE A 215 0.47 10.44 4.93
CA ILE A 215 1.86 10.66 5.35
C ILE A 215 2.76 9.41 5.26
N GLU A 216 2.20 8.21 5.40
CA GLU A 216 2.93 6.95 5.28
C GLU A 216 3.22 6.56 3.83
N ARG A 217 2.52 7.15 2.87
CA ARG A 217 2.67 6.93 1.42
C ARG A 217 2.62 5.45 1.01
N SER A 218 1.96 4.61 1.77
CA SER A 218 1.89 3.18 1.54
C SER A 218 0.74 2.85 0.59
N THR A 219 1.02 2.87 -0.70
CA THR A 219 0.02 2.81 -1.77
C THR A 219 -0.76 1.50 -1.83
N VAL A 220 -0.18 0.39 -1.36
CA VAL A 220 -0.86 -0.92 -1.33
C VAL A 220 -1.50 -1.21 0.02
N THR A 221 -0.87 -0.79 1.13
CA THR A 221 -1.28 -1.21 2.47
C THR A 221 -1.99 -0.10 3.25
N TYR A 222 -1.28 0.95 3.67
CA TYR A 222 -1.85 1.89 4.65
C TYR A 222 -2.76 2.96 4.06
N ASN A 223 -2.60 3.31 2.78
CA ASN A 223 -3.60 4.15 2.11
C ASN A 223 -4.97 3.45 2.09
N THR A 224 -5.00 2.13 1.81
CA THR A 224 -6.26 1.36 1.82
C THR A 224 -6.88 1.26 3.21
N VAL A 225 -6.03 1.16 4.25
CA VAL A 225 -6.47 1.18 5.65
C VAL A 225 -7.13 2.53 5.99
N CYS A 226 -6.49 3.65 5.61
CA CYS A 226 -7.04 4.99 5.83
C CYS A 226 -8.35 5.19 5.07
N ASP A 227 -8.40 4.84 3.79
CA ASP A 227 -9.60 4.99 2.95
C ASP A 227 -10.77 4.17 3.49
N ARG A 228 -10.52 2.92 3.91
CA ARG A 228 -11.54 2.10 4.58
C ARG A 228 -12.01 2.76 5.88
N ALA A 229 -11.07 3.23 6.71
CA ALA A 229 -11.38 3.83 7.99
C ALA A 229 -12.26 5.07 7.84
N PHE A 230 -11.92 5.99 6.93
CA PHE A 230 -12.71 7.19 6.67
C PHE A 230 -14.07 6.86 6.05
N THR A 231 -14.16 5.88 5.15
CA THR A 231 -15.44 5.43 4.58
C THR A 231 -16.35 4.87 5.68
N VAL A 232 -15.82 4.03 6.58
CA VAL A 232 -16.57 3.49 7.71
C VAL A 232 -17.02 4.60 8.67
N MET A 233 -16.11 5.53 9.05
CA MET A 233 -16.48 6.65 9.91
C MET A 233 -17.55 7.54 9.27
N ALA A 234 -17.45 7.84 7.97
CA ALA A 234 -18.44 8.64 7.26
C ALA A 234 -19.83 8.01 7.31
N ALA A 235 -19.91 6.69 7.13
CA ALA A 235 -21.17 5.94 7.19
C ALA A 235 -21.73 5.87 8.63
N LYS A 236 -20.92 5.44 9.60
CA LYS A 236 -21.36 5.17 10.98
C LYS A 236 -21.66 6.44 11.78
N LEU A 237 -20.90 7.52 11.54
CA LEU A 237 -21.10 8.81 12.21
C LEU A 237 -22.01 9.76 11.43
N LYS A 238 -22.45 9.38 10.21
CA LYS A 238 -23.23 10.24 9.30
C LYS A 238 -22.50 11.56 8.97
N ARG A 239 -21.19 11.48 8.77
CA ARG A 239 -20.28 12.58 8.47
C ARG A 239 -19.71 12.46 7.05
N PRO A 240 -20.43 12.95 6.03
CA PRO A 240 -19.98 12.83 4.62
C PRO A 240 -18.70 13.60 4.31
N ASP A 241 -18.33 14.60 5.10
CA ASP A 241 -17.08 15.35 5.00
C ASP A 241 -15.84 14.45 5.14
N LEU A 242 -15.95 13.37 5.87
CA LEU A 242 -14.88 12.37 6.03
C LEU A 242 -14.59 11.56 4.75
N LEU A 243 -15.40 11.69 3.71
CA LEU A 243 -15.13 11.09 2.40
C LEU A 243 -14.21 11.92 1.51
N ASP A 244 -13.97 13.20 1.83
CA ASP A 244 -13.13 14.06 0.99
C ASP A 244 -11.66 13.59 0.91
N PRO A 245 -10.99 13.17 1.99
CA PRO A 245 -9.67 12.56 1.89
C PRO A 245 -9.67 11.27 1.06
N VAL A 246 -10.72 10.45 1.16
CA VAL A 246 -10.85 9.21 0.36
C VAL A 246 -10.94 9.53 -1.13
N ARG A 247 -11.79 10.51 -1.52
CA ARG A 247 -11.90 10.98 -2.90
C ARG A 247 -10.54 11.45 -3.43
N ARG A 248 -9.82 12.25 -2.63
CA ARG A 248 -8.50 12.78 -3.00
C ARG A 248 -7.49 11.66 -3.21
N ASN A 249 -7.41 10.69 -2.30
CA ASN A 249 -6.51 9.54 -2.47
C ASN A 249 -6.88 8.70 -3.69
N LEU A 250 -8.13 8.29 -3.85
CA LEU A 250 -8.57 7.46 -4.97
C LEU A 250 -8.36 8.15 -6.34
N ARG A 251 -8.53 9.48 -6.43
CA ARG A 251 -8.20 10.24 -7.65
C ARG A 251 -6.69 10.21 -7.96
N ALA A 252 -5.84 10.31 -6.95
CA ALA A 252 -4.41 10.19 -7.12
C ALA A 252 -4.02 8.77 -7.57
N MET A 253 -4.68 7.74 -7.04
CA MET A 253 -4.42 6.35 -7.39
C MET A 253 -4.69 6.02 -8.86
N PHE A 254 -5.54 6.75 -9.59
CA PHE A 254 -5.69 6.57 -11.04
C PHE A 254 -4.37 6.75 -11.81
N TYR A 255 -3.48 7.60 -11.29
CA TYR A 255 -2.16 7.87 -11.87
C TYR A 255 -1.05 6.99 -11.28
N LEU A 256 -1.34 6.31 -10.16
CA LEU A 256 -0.43 5.37 -9.49
C LEU A 256 -0.77 3.92 -9.80
N LEU A 257 -1.43 3.68 -10.94
CA LEU A 257 -1.79 2.38 -11.44
C LEU A 257 -1.09 2.12 -12.78
N HIS A 258 -0.40 1.00 -12.89
CA HIS A 258 0.17 0.53 -14.13
C HIS A 258 -0.91 -0.03 -15.08
N PRO A 259 -0.66 -0.11 -16.40
CA PRO A 259 -1.65 -0.63 -17.36
C PRO A 259 -2.16 -2.05 -17.06
N ASP A 260 -1.34 -2.88 -16.42
CA ASP A 260 -1.65 -4.25 -16.01
C ASP A 260 -2.41 -4.35 -14.66
N GLY A 261 -2.72 -3.22 -14.02
CA GLY A 261 -3.41 -3.14 -12.73
C GLY A 261 -2.50 -3.26 -11.52
N GLU A 262 -1.17 -3.37 -11.71
CA GLU A 262 -0.20 -3.31 -10.62
C GLU A 262 -0.08 -1.88 -10.09
N VAL A 263 0.06 -1.74 -8.78
CA VAL A 263 0.15 -0.42 -8.11
C VAL A 263 1.60 0.07 -8.10
N VAL A 264 1.79 1.36 -8.33
CA VAL A 264 3.08 2.06 -8.18
C VAL A 264 3.45 2.13 -6.70
N THR A 265 4.54 1.46 -6.32
CA THR A 265 4.98 1.33 -4.93
C THR A 265 6.32 2.02 -4.65
N GLU A 266 6.96 2.60 -5.65
CA GLU A 266 8.25 3.30 -5.53
C GLU A 266 8.21 4.44 -4.51
N VAL A 267 7.04 5.05 -4.34
CA VAL A 267 6.83 6.17 -3.41
C VAL A 267 6.53 5.74 -1.98
N SER A 268 6.25 4.47 -1.74
CA SER A 268 5.97 4.00 -0.40
C SER A 268 7.15 4.24 0.54
N ARG A 269 6.84 4.52 1.81
CA ARG A 269 7.83 4.65 2.89
C ARG A 269 7.71 3.52 3.91
N ARG A 270 6.99 2.47 3.54
CA ARG A 270 6.70 1.32 4.40
C ARG A 270 7.17 0.03 3.72
N GLN A 271 6.85 -1.10 4.31
CA GLN A 271 7.27 -2.42 3.84
C GLN A 271 6.77 -2.81 2.44
N ASP A 272 5.82 -2.07 1.88
CA ASP A 272 5.33 -2.28 0.51
C ASP A 272 6.14 -1.50 -0.55
N GLN A 273 7.22 -0.79 -0.17
CA GLN A 273 8.07 -0.12 -1.13
C GLN A 273 8.76 -1.13 -2.06
N PHE A 274 8.66 -0.93 -3.38
CA PHE A 274 9.16 -1.81 -4.44
C PHE A 274 8.57 -3.23 -4.42
N VAL A 275 7.47 -3.45 -3.70
CA VAL A 275 6.76 -4.72 -3.69
C VAL A 275 5.62 -4.67 -4.71
N ARG A 276 5.40 -5.76 -5.43
CA ARG A 276 4.26 -5.89 -6.34
C ARG A 276 2.97 -5.91 -5.54
N GLY A 277 2.02 -5.10 -5.94
CA GLY A 277 0.73 -5.01 -5.27
C GLY A 277 -0.41 -4.67 -6.21
N THR A 278 -1.62 -4.90 -5.76
CA THR A 278 -2.85 -4.67 -6.49
C THR A 278 -3.76 -3.69 -5.76
N MET A 279 -4.82 -3.25 -6.44
CA MET A 279 -5.87 -2.39 -5.87
C MET A 279 -6.85 -3.13 -4.94
N ALA A 280 -6.57 -4.37 -4.52
CA ALA A 280 -7.48 -5.21 -3.73
C ALA A 280 -8.14 -4.49 -2.53
N GLY A 281 -7.35 -3.79 -1.74
CA GLY A 281 -7.81 -3.07 -0.55
C GLY A 281 -8.70 -1.86 -0.83
N TYR A 282 -8.72 -1.38 -2.08
CA TYR A 282 -9.50 -0.21 -2.49
C TYR A 282 -10.92 -0.55 -2.97
N TRP A 283 -11.26 -1.84 -3.13
CA TRP A 283 -12.59 -2.20 -3.66
C TRP A 283 -13.73 -1.58 -2.84
N PHE A 284 -13.70 -1.66 -1.51
CA PHE A 284 -14.79 -1.17 -0.66
C PHE A 284 -15.00 0.36 -0.78
N PRO A 285 -13.99 1.24 -0.61
CA PRO A 285 -14.18 2.66 -0.80
C PRO A 285 -14.53 3.05 -2.23
N LEU A 286 -14.00 2.36 -3.26
CA LEU A 286 -14.36 2.58 -4.66
C LEU A 286 -15.84 2.26 -4.92
N GLN A 287 -16.31 1.09 -4.46
CA GLN A 287 -17.71 0.68 -4.59
C GLN A 287 -18.64 1.67 -3.89
N TYR A 288 -18.29 2.08 -2.67
CA TYR A 288 -19.07 3.02 -1.87
C TYR A 288 -19.19 4.39 -2.54
N LEU A 289 -18.09 4.95 -3.01
CA LEU A 289 -18.08 6.26 -3.65
C LEU A 289 -18.64 6.23 -5.07
N ALA A 290 -18.46 5.15 -5.83
CA ALA A 290 -19.09 4.99 -7.14
C ALA A 290 -20.61 5.07 -7.05
N ALA A 291 -21.22 4.37 -6.09
CA ALA A 291 -22.65 4.41 -5.88
C ALA A 291 -23.14 5.77 -5.34
N ARG A 292 -22.44 6.31 -4.34
CA ARG A 292 -22.82 7.54 -3.65
C ARG A 292 -22.69 8.79 -4.52
N ASP A 293 -21.56 8.93 -5.23
CA ASP A 293 -21.22 10.13 -6.01
C ASP A 293 -21.65 10.00 -7.47
N SER A 294 -22.20 8.86 -7.87
CA SER A 294 -22.51 8.52 -9.27
C SER A 294 -21.28 8.66 -10.19
N ASP A 295 -20.11 8.24 -9.69
CA ASP A 295 -18.83 8.43 -10.36
C ASP A 295 -18.45 7.25 -11.24
N GLY A 296 -18.40 7.48 -12.56
CA GLY A 296 -18.09 6.44 -13.56
C GLY A 296 -16.66 5.94 -13.51
N GLN A 297 -15.67 6.71 -13.08
CA GLN A 297 -14.28 6.26 -12.96
C GLN A 297 -14.08 5.37 -11.74
N PHE A 298 -14.67 5.74 -10.60
CA PHE A 298 -14.71 4.85 -9.42
C PHE A 298 -15.48 3.57 -9.75
N SER A 299 -16.57 3.67 -10.51
CA SER A 299 -17.34 2.52 -11.00
C SER A 299 -16.49 1.57 -11.87
N ALA A 300 -15.68 2.10 -12.79
CA ALA A 300 -14.81 1.30 -13.64
C ALA A 300 -13.85 0.43 -12.81
N LEU A 301 -13.15 1.00 -11.84
CA LEU A 301 -12.25 0.25 -10.97
C LEU A 301 -13.00 -0.70 -10.03
N ALA A 302 -14.10 -0.25 -9.43
CA ALA A 302 -14.90 -1.10 -8.53
C ALA A 302 -15.39 -2.36 -9.24
N GLN A 303 -15.91 -2.23 -10.48
CA GLN A 303 -16.38 -3.35 -11.30
C GLN A 303 -15.23 -4.27 -11.73
N GLN A 304 -14.07 -3.73 -12.06
CA GLN A 304 -12.88 -4.50 -12.40
C GLN A 304 -12.40 -5.35 -11.20
N LEU A 305 -12.45 -4.80 -10.00
CA LEU A 305 -11.97 -5.45 -8.77
C LEU A 305 -12.99 -6.42 -8.15
N ALA A 306 -14.29 -6.16 -8.33
CA ALA A 306 -15.37 -6.92 -7.67
C ALA A 306 -15.30 -8.44 -7.88
N PRO A 307 -14.97 -8.98 -9.08
CA PRO A 307 -14.89 -10.42 -9.29
C PRO A 307 -14.01 -11.16 -8.29
N GLU A 308 -12.93 -10.53 -7.87
CA GLU A 308 -11.92 -11.15 -7.02
C GLU A 308 -11.96 -10.63 -5.57
N TYR A 309 -12.26 -9.35 -5.37
CA TYR A 309 -12.07 -8.70 -4.07
C TYR A 309 -13.34 -8.26 -3.36
N ALA A 310 -14.52 -8.32 -4.01
CA ALA A 310 -15.77 -8.01 -3.33
C ALA A 310 -16.01 -8.96 -2.14
N ARG A 311 -16.36 -8.40 -0.98
CA ARG A 311 -16.61 -9.16 0.25
C ARG A 311 -18.09 -9.28 0.54
N LEU A 312 -18.56 -10.51 0.81
CA LEU A 312 -19.95 -10.77 1.17
C LEU A 312 -20.34 -10.01 2.44
N SER A 313 -19.46 -9.98 3.44
CA SER A 313 -19.67 -9.27 4.70
C SER A 313 -19.92 -7.77 4.51
N ALA A 314 -19.13 -7.11 3.62
CA ALA A 314 -19.33 -5.69 3.33
C ALA A 314 -20.67 -5.43 2.61
N LEU A 315 -21.06 -6.29 1.68
CA LEU A 315 -22.35 -6.19 0.97
C LEU A 315 -23.54 -6.41 1.92
N LEU A 316 -23.38 -7.24 2.94
CA LEU A 316 -24.39 -7.44 3.98
C LEU A 316 -24.45 -6.28 4.98
N GLU A 317 -23.30 -5.74 5.40
CA GLU A 317 -23.25 -4.61 6.35
C GLU A 317 -23.71 -3.28 5.71
N TYR A 318 -23.44 -3.11 4.40
CA TYR A 318 -23.79 -1.93 3.60
C TYR A 318 -24.61 -2.34 2.37
N PRO A 319 -25.91 -2.65 2.52
CA PRO A 319 -26.75 -3.13 1.42
C PRO A 319 -26.79 -2.18 0.20
N GLU A 320 -26.57 -0.88 0.41
CA GLU A 320 -26.46 0.11 -0.65
C GLU A 320 -25.32 -0.16 -1.63
N LEU A 321 -24.30 -0.93 -1.23
CA LEU A 321 -23.20 -1.34 -2.13
C LEU A 321 -23.64 -2.34 -3.21
N SER A 322 -24.81 -2.96 -3.05
CA SER A 322 -25.41 -3.87 -4.03
C SER A 322 -26.25 -3.11 -5.08
N ALA A 323 -26.40 -1.79 -4.95
CA ALA A 323 -27.07 -0.97 -5.95
C ALA A 323 -26.33 -1.01 -7.30
N THR A 324 -27.08 -0.80 -8.39
CA THR A 324 -26.50 -0.68 -9.72
C THR A 324 -25.56 0.52 -9.78
N LEU A 325 -24.31 0.28 -10.10
CA LEU A 325 -23.32 1.34 -10.26
C LEU A 325 -23.58 2.15 -11.54
N PRO A 326 -23.11 3.41 -11.59
CA PRO A 326 -23.14 4.19 -12.83
C PRO A 326 -22.31 3.51 -13.92
N ALA A 327 -22.58 3.88 -15.18
CA ALA A 327 -21.81 3.38 -16.32
C ALA A 327 -20.30 3.65 -16.13
N PRO A 328 -19.42 2.68 -16.40
CA PRO A 328 -17.99 2.87 -16.27
C PRO A 328 -17.49 3.99 -17.18
N ALA A 329 -16.65 4.87 -16.66
CA ALA A 329 -15.96 5.90 -17.44
C ALA A 329 -14.46 5.55 -17.60
N PRO A 330 -13.82 5.96 -18.71
CA PRO A 330 -12.42 5.69 -18.96
C PRO A 330 -11.50 6.26 -17.86
N LEU A 331 -10.49 5.49 -17.50
CA LEU A 331 -9.39 5.96 -16.65
C LEU A 331 -8.36 6.72 -17.49
N PRO A 332 -7.50 7.56 -16.87
CA PRO A 332 -6.43 8.23 -17.60
C PRO A 332 -5.44 7.24 -18.22
N GLU A 333 -5.21 7.32 -19.53
CA GLU A 333 -4.28 6.44 -20.28
C GLU A 333 -3.20 7.19 -21.05
N ASN A 334 -3.36 8.51 -21.23
CA ASN A 334 -2.38 9.36 -21.88
C ASN A 334 -2.16 10.59 -21.02
N TYR A 335 -1.06 10.59 -20.26
CA TYR A 335 -0.74 11.70 -19.35
C TYR A 335 0.75 11.77 -19.04
N GLU A 336 1.14 12.95 -18.61
CA GLU A 336 2.29 13.21 -17.77
C GLU A 336 1.78 13.86 -16.47
N LYS A 337 2.11 13.28 -15.32
CA LYS A 337 1.60 13.71 -14.02
C LYS A 337 2.74 13.79 -13.01
N SER A 338 2.95 14.98 -12.46
CA SER A 338 3.87 15.22 -11.36
C SER A 338 3.14 15.20 -10.01
N PHE A 339 3.81 14.65 -9.01
CA PHE A 339 3.44 14.62 -7.60
C PHE A 339 4.61 15.23 -6.81
N PRO A 340 4.71 16.57 -6.73
CA PRO A 340 5.88 17.27 -6.21
C PRO A 340 6.11 17.02 -4.71
N LEU A 341 5.05 16.91 -3.89
CA LEU A 341 5.17 16.64 -2.45
C LEU A 341 5.61 15.20 -2.18
N VAL A 342 5.22 14.29 -3.04
CA VAL A 342 5.62 12.88 -2.99
C VAL A 342 7.01 12.66 -3.58
N GLY A 343 7.43 13.52 -4.51
CA GLY A 343 8.68 13.39 -5.23
C GLY A 343 8.62 12.34 -6.33
N LEU A 344 7.52 12.33 -7.11
CA LEU A 344 7.26 11.38 -8.18
C LEU A 344 6.79 12.08 -9.44
N ALA A 345 7.18 11.55 -10.60
CA ALA A 345 6.54 11.85 -11.88
C ALA A 345 6.16 10.55 -12.60
N ARG A 346 5.03 10.60 -13.29
CA ARG A 346 4.48 9.48 -14.05
C ARG A 346 4.19 9.90 -15.48
N ILE A 347 4.60 9.07 -16.43
CA ILE A 347 4.23 9.20 -17.84
C ILE A 347 3.49 7.94 -18.23
N ARG A 348 2.35 8.06 -18.89
CA ARG A 348 1.62 6.94 -19.50
C ARG A 348 1.19 7.27 -20.91
N ARG A 349 1.41 6.32 -21.84
CA ARG A 349 0.97 6.36 -23.25
C ARG A 349 0.33 5.02 -23.60
N GLY A 350 -0.95 4.87 -23.25
CA GLY A 350 -1.65 3.61 -23.39
C GLY A 350 -0.99 2.48 -22.58
N PRO A 351 -0.42 1.44 -23.25
CA PRO A 351 0.24 0.31 -22.58
C PRO A 351 1.67 0.60 -22.10
N LEU A 352 2.30 1.70 -22.55
CA LEU A 352 3.63 2.14 -22.13
C LEU A 352 3.50 3.08 -20.95
N ASP A 353 4.28 2.84 -19.90
CA ASP A 353 4.42 3.79 -18.81
C ASP A 353 5.83 3.89 -18.24
N ALA A 354 6.08 4.98 -17.52
CA ALA A 354 7.32 5.21 -16.79
C ALA A 354 7.06 5.90 -15.46
N THR A 355 7.93 5.60 -14.51
CA THR A 355 7.98 6.22 -13.19
C THR A 355 9.35 6.84 -12.98
N MET A 356 9.39 8.12 -12.58
CA MET A 356 10.58 8.83 -12.14
C MET A 356 10.45 9.14 -10.65
N VAL A 357 11.38 8.63 -9.82
CA VAL A 357 11.49 9.00 -8.40
C VAL A 357 12.43 10.18 -8.30
N LEU A 358 11.89 11.37 -8.04
CA LEU A 358 12.55 12.65 -8.27
C LEU A 358 13.63 12.99 -7.22
N SER A 359 13.67 12.28 -6.09
CA SER A 359 14.67 12.51 -5.05
C SER A 359 14.82 11.33 -4.10
N GLY A 360 16.02 11.18 -3.52
CA GLY A 360 16.28 10.29 -2.38
C GLY A 360 16.26 8.79 -2.68
N SER A 361 16.25 8.37 -3.95
CA SER A 361 16.29 6.97 -4.35
C SER A 361 17.34 6.72 -5.41
N SER A 362 18.11 5.65 -5.25
CA SER A 362 18.99 5.15 -6.30
C SER A 362 18.23 4.58 -7.50
N ARG A 363 16.99 4.08 -7.27
CA ARG A 363 16.07 3.58 -8.29
C ARG A 363 15.25 4.73 -8.85
N PHE A 364 15.91 5.63 -9.57
CA PHE A 364 15.31 6.90 -10.01
C PHE A 364 14.39 6.76 -11.23
N PHE A 365 14.51 5.68 -12.00
CA PHE A 365 13.75 5.45 -13.23
C PHE A 365 13.32 4.00 -13.37
N SER A 366 12.06 3.77 -13.68
CA SER A 366 11.48 2.49 -14.11
C SER A 366 10.53 2.71 -15.28
N THR A 367 10.36 1.70 -16.15
CA THR A 367 9.45 1.76 -17.30
C THR A 367 8.99 0.38 -17.71
N ARG A 368 7.80 0.31 -18.32
CA ARG A 368 7.24 -0.96 -18.79
C ARG A 368 6.31 -0.80 -19.98
N ARG A 369 6.18 -1.89 -20.74
CA ARG A 369 5.07 -2.11 -21.67
C ARG A 369 4.61 -3.56 -21.57
N GLY A 370 3.38 -3.78 -21.09
CA GLY A 370 2.89 -5.12 -20.79
C GLY A 370 3.82 -5.89 -19.85
N PRO A 371 4.18 -7.15 -20.16
CA PRO A 371 5.06 -7.95 -19.31
C PRO A 371 6.55 -7.55 -19.38
N ALA A 372 6.97 -6.74 -20.37
CA ALA A 372 8.34 -6.25 -20.47
C ALA A 372 8.56 -5.08 -19.51
N VAL A 373 9.22 -5.35 -18.38
CA VAL A 373 9.39 -4.41 -17.27
C VAL A 373 10.86 -4.21 -16.94
N ILE A 374 11.29 -2.96 -16.93
CA ILE A 374 12.49 -2.49 -16.25
C ILE A 374 12.06 -2.07 -14.85
N ASN A 375 12.40 -2.89 -13.85
CA ASN A 375 12.05 -2.62 -12.44
C ASN A 375 12.75 -1.36 -11.92
N ALA A 376 14.00 -1.14 -12.35
CA ALA A 376 14.77 0.06 -12.03
C ALA A 376 15.97 0.22 -12.96
N VAL A 377 16.32 1.47 -13.23
CA VAL A 377 17.67 1.84 -13.68
C VAL A 377 18.35 2.62 -12.57
N ARG A 378 19.60 2.27 -12.28
CA ARG A 378 20.47 2.96 -11.32
C ARG A 378 21.92 2.89 -11.76
N PHE A 379 22.78 3.72 -11.21
CA PHE A 379 24.20 3.62 -11.48
C PHE A 379 25.05 4.02 -10.26
N ALA A 380 26.28 3.59 -10.27
CA ALA A 380 27.24 3.89 -9.22
C ALA A 380 28.63 4.11 -9.79
N THR A 381 29.50 4.76 -9.01
CA THR A 381 30.91 5.00 -9.29
C THR A 381 31.78 4.55 -8.12
N SER A 382 33.03 4.13 -8.38
CA SER A 382 33.99 3.83 -7.30
C SER A 382 34.61 5.12 -6.75
N PHE A 383 33.80 6.01 -6.19
CA PHE A 383 34.24 7.31 -5.70
C PHE A 383 34.22 7.39 -4.17
N PHE A 384 35.35 7.13 -3.52
CA PHE A 384 35.55 7.23 -2.06
C PHE A 384 34.49 6.48 -1.21
N GLY A 385 33.91 5.41 -1.72
CA GLY A 385 32.85 4.64 -1.06
C GLY A 385 31.51 5.37 -0.95
N LYS A 386 31.29 6.44 -1.71
CA LYS A 386 30.06 7.25 -1.74
C LYS A 386 29.36 7.20 -3.11
N GLY A 387 29.80 6.33 -3.98
CA GLY A 387 29.52 6.42 -5.41
C GLY A 387 28.14 6.00 -5.87
N GLN A 388 27.25 5.52 -5.01
CA GLN A 388 25.87 5.28 -5.43
C GLN A 388 25.21 6.59 -5.84
N PHE A 389 24.68 6.65 -7.05
CA PHE A 389 23.90 7.79 -7.50
C PHE A 389 22.55 7.80 -6.78
N VAL A 390 22.33 8.84 -5.98
CA VAL A 390 21.08 9.11 -5.26
C VAL A 390 20.80 10.60 -5.41
N PRO A 391 19.97 11.00 -6.38
CA PRO A 391 19.71 12.41 -6.64
C PRO A 391 18.99 13.07 -5.45
N ALA A 392 19.45 14.26 -5.07
CA ALA A 392 18.80 15.06 -4.04
C ALA A 392 17.51 15.70 -4.55
N ALA A 393 17.45 16.03 -5.85
CA ALA A 393 16.30 16.60 -6.55
C ALA A 393 16.41 16.32 -8.04
N ALA A 394 15.28 16.39 -8.73
CA ALA A 394 15.21 16.41 -10.19
C ALA A 394 14.50 17.68 -10.67
N SER A 395 14.84 18.11 -11.90
CA SER A 395 14.14 19.19 -12.62
C SER A 395 13.56 18.63 -13.92
N HIS A 396 12.54 19.31 -14.45
CA HIS A 396 12.02 19.02 -15.79
C HIS A 396 12.51 20.12 -16.73
N GLU A 397 13.38 19.78 -17.68
CA GLU A 397 14.08 20.71 -18.55
C GLU A 397 14.07 20.21 -19.99
N ASN A 398 13.61 21.03 -20.93
CA ASN A 398 13.59 20.70 -22.36
C ASN A 398 12.93 19.35 -22.69
N GLY A 399 11.87 18.98 -21.99
CA GLY A 399 11.14 17.73 -22.20
C GLY A 399 11.81 16.49 -21.58
N ALA A 400 12.80 16.67 -20.70
CA ALA A 400 13.48 15.60 -19.98
C ALA A 400 13.44 15.82 -18.47
N TYR A 401 13.34 14.74 -17.70
CA TYR A 401 13.58 14.75 -16.25
C TYR A 401 15.08 14.60 -16.00
N VAL A 402 15.68 15.63 -15.39
CA VAL A 402 17.12 15.71 -15.16
C VAL A 402 17.43 15.58 -13.68
N PHE A 403 18.16 14.55 -13.34
CA PHE A 403 18.59 14.19 -12.00
C PHE A 403 20.06 14.59 -11.81
N ARG A 404 20.43 15.14 -10.65
CA ARG A 404 21.79 15.60 -10.40
C ARG A 404 22.28 15.19 -9.02
N GLN A 405 23.58 14.88 -8.96
CA GLN A 405 24.31 14.65 -7.71
C GLN A 405 25.74 15.17 -7.87
N SER A 406 26.23 15.90 -6.87
CA SER A 406 27.63 16.33 -6.79
C SER A 406 28.27 15.78 -5.52
N LEU A 407 29.47 15.23 -5.64
CA LEU A 407 30.20 14.59 -4.56
C LEU A 407 31.57 15.26 -4.39
N ASP A 408 31.91 15.60 -3.16
CA ASP A 408 33.25 16.03 -2.76
C ASP A 408 33.89 14.98 -1.84
N ALA A 409 35.15 14.71 -2.06
CA ALA A 409 35.98 13.80 -1.26
C ALA A 409 37.32 14.42 -0.93
N PRO A 410 37.46 15.08 0.24
CA PRO A 410 38.71 15.67 0.69
C PRO A 410 39.61 14.66 1.40
N TYR A 411 40.93 14.94 1.38
CA TYR A 411 41.86 14.42 2.39
C TYR A 411 42.02 15.42 3.53
N TYR A 412 42.35 14.92 4.73
CA TYR A 412 42.36 15.69 5.96
C TYR A 412 43.78 15.85 6.52
N GLN A 413 44.18 17.07 6.79
CA GLN A 413 45.48 17.41 7.37
C GLN A 413 45.48 17.21 8.90
N PRO A 414 46.66 17.17 9.57
CA PRO A 414 46.76 17.16 11.01
C PRO A 414 46.00 18.32 11.67
N LEU A 415 45.51 18.10 12.88
CA LEU A 415 44.88 19.15 13.68
C LEU A 415 45.94 20.17 14.12
N LEU A 416 45.62 21.45 14.00
CA LEU A 416 46.43 22.57 14.47
C LEU A 416 45.53 23.52 15.30
N PRO A 417 45.79 23.63 16.63
CA PRO A 417 46.81 22.92 17.44
C PRO A 417 46.49 21.42 17.55
N PRO A 418 47.50 20.57 17.84
CA PRO A 418 47.29 19.13 17.99
C PRO A 418 46.32 18.80 19.12
N GLN A 419 45.43 17.86 18.86
CA GLN A 419 44.47 17.34 19.85
C GLN A 419 44.56 15.82 19.90
N LYS A 420 44.32 15.23 21.10
CA LYS A 420 44.32 13.78 21.28
C LYS A 420 43.13 13.17 20.57
N VAL A 421 43.37 12.30 19.63
CA VAL A 421 42.35 11.59 18.86
C VAL A 421 42.06 10.28 19.54
N THR A 422 40.78 9.94 19.65
CA THR A 422 40.23 8.68 20.18
C THR A 422 39.13 8.19 19.24
N TYR A 423 38.71 6.93 19.38
CA TYR A 423 37.57 6.42 18.61
C TYR A 423 36.27 7.21 18.88
N LYS A 424 36.12 7.81 20.07
CA LYS A 424 34.92 8.57 20.45
C LYS A 424 34.84 9.95 19.79
N ASN A 425 35.97 10.58 19.49
CA ASN A 425 36.01 11.94 18.95
C ASN A 425 36.53 12.04 17.51
N TRP A 426 36.90 10.90 16.88
CA TRP A 426 37.44 10.87 15.51
C TRP A 426 36.57 11.63 14.52
N SER A 427 35.26 11.31 14.48
CA SER A 427 34.36 11.91 13.48
C SER A 427 34.23 13.43 13.63
N ALA A 428 34.09 13.93 14.87
CA ALA A 428 34.02 15.37 15.13
C ALA A 428 35.35 16.07 14.79
N LEU A 429 36.46 15.49 15.21
CA LEU A 429 37.80 16.04 14.92
C LEU A 429 38.17 15.94 13.44
N ARG A 430 37.65 14.96 12.70
CA ARG A 430 37.84 14.86 11.25
C ARG A 430 37.29 16.09 10.53
N GLU A 431 36.08 16.51 10.87
CA GLU A 431 35.45 17.67 10.23
C GLU A 431 36.12 19.00 10.61
N ALA A 432 36.77 19.06 11.75
CA ALA A 432 37.58 20.23 12.18
C ALA A 432 38.94 20.34 11.47
N ARG A 433 39.37 19.32 10.76
CA ARG A 433 40.66 19.32 10.03
C ARG A 433 40.60 20.19 8.78
N ARG A 434 41.75 20.79 8.43
CA ARG A 434 41.89 21.42 7.13
C ARG A 434 41.76 20.38 6.03
N LYS A 435 40.86 20.63 5.07
CA LYS A 435 40.65 19.79 3.89
C LYS A 435 41.61 20.16 2.78
N THR A 436 42.23 19.18 2.15
CA THR A 436 43.14 19.31 1.02
C THR A 436 42.84 18.24 -0.02
N GLN A 437 43.41 18.39 -1.22
CA GLN A 437 43.29 17.41 -2.31
C GLN A 437 41.82 17.00 -2.52
N ILE A 438 40.95 18.00 -2.62
CA ILE A 438 39.50 17.76 -2.77
C ILE A 438 39.26 17.22 -4.18
N CYS A 439 38.91 15.94 -4.25
CA CYS A 439 38.37 15.33 -5.46
C CYS A 439 36.90 15.65 -5.60
N ARG A 440 36.44 15.91 -6.82
CA ARG A 440 35.03 16.19 -7.12
C ARG A 440 34.51 15.24 -8.19
N LEU A 441 33.22 14.93 -8.09
CA LEU A 441 32.50 14.16 -9.09
C LEU A 441 31.10 14.72 -9.24
N ASP A 442 30.78 15.23 -10.43
CA ASP A 442 29.44 15.68 -10.80
C ASP A 442 28.79 14.64 -11.68
N GLN A 443 27.59 14.24 -11.31
CA GLN A 443 26.84 13.19 -11.96
C GLN A 443 25.45 13.67 -12.34
N SER A 444 24.97 13.28 -13.52
CA SER A 444 23.60 13.52 -13.94
C SER A 444 23.03 12.35 -14.73
N ALA A 445 21.70 12.24 -14.68
CA ALA A 445 20.91 11.37 -15.53
C ALA A 445 19.76 12.19 -16.12
N ALA A 446 19.50 12.08 -17.41
CA ALA A 446 18.40 12.75 -18.09
C ALA A 446 17.52 11.71 -18.77
N VAL A 447 16.22 11.67 -18.42
CA VAL A 447 15.23 10.77 -19.00
C VAL A 447 14.29 11.57 -19.88
N ALA A 448 14.25 11.24 -21.16
CA ALA A 448 13.35 11.84 -22.16
C ALA A 448 12.45 10.77 -22.80
N GLU A 449 11.21 11.15 -23.09
CA GLU A 449 10.27 10.30 -23.85
C GLU A 449 10.56 10.39 -25.35
N HIS A 450 10.43 9.26 -26.05
CA HIS A 450 10.38 9.23 -27.52
C HIS A 450 9.24 8.31 -28.02
N SER A 451 9.05 8.21 -29.32
CA SER A 451 7.85 7.57 -29.92
C SER A 451 7.61 6.11 -29.54
N SER A 452 8.67 5.36 -29.18
CA SER A 452 8.56 3.92 -28.84
C SER A 452 9.06 3.58 -27.45
N GLY A 453 9.40 4.60 -26.61
CA GLY A 453 9.92 4.35 -25.26
C GLY A 453 10.63 5.56 -24.66
N PHE A 454 11.82 5.33 -24.11
CA PHE A 454 12.56 6.35 -23.37
C PHE A 454 14.04 6.34 -23.71
N GLU A 455 14.65 7.52 -23.63
CA GLU A 455 16.09 7.71 -23.75
C GLU A 455 16.63 8.16 -22.39
N LEU A 456 17.71 7.53 -21.94
CA LEU A 456 18.43 7.88 -20.71
C LEU A 456 19.86 8.25 -21.06
N ARG A 457 20.24 9.50 -20.82
CA ARG A 457 21.62 9.97 -20.89
C ARG A 457 22.22 10.05 -19.51
N ILE A 458 23.35 9.40 -19.29
CA ILE A 458 24.11 9.43 -18.03
C ILE A 458 25.42 10.15 -18.28
N GLN A 459 25.71 11.14 -17.44
CA GLN A 459 26.96 11.88 -17.48
C GLN A 459 27.63 11.85 -16.10
N SER A 460 28.97 11.68 -16.09
CA SER A 460 29.78 11.76 -14.87
C SER A 460 31.12 12.33 -15.21
N ALA A 461 31.50 13.44 -14.55
CA ALA A 461 32.73 14.17 -14.81
C ALA A 461 33.31 14.81 -13.54
N GLY A 462 34.58 15.24 -13.59
CA GLY A 462 35.32 15.91 -12.52
C GLY A 462 36.60 15.18 -12.22
N THR A 463 36.60 14.12 -11.40
CA THR A 463 37.77 13.26 -11.23
C THR A 463 37.81 12.23 -12.34
N ASP A 464 38.90 12.17 -13.09
CA ASP A 464 39.09 11.28 -14.24
C ASP A 464 39.41 9.84 -13.81
N GLY A 465 39.08 8.89 -14.68
CA GLY A 465 39.41 7.47 -14.50
C GLY A 465 38.60 6.75 -13.39
N VAL A 466 37.55 7.35 -12.88
CA VAL A 466 36.68 6.70 -11.86
C VAL A 466 35.81 5.63 -12.53
N PRO A 467 35.89 4.35 -12.12
CA PRO A 467 35.02 3.31 -12.65
C PRO A 467 33.54 3.60 -12.38
N LEU A 468 32.67 3.35 -13.37
CA LEU A 468 31.24 3.55 -13.35
C LEU A 468 30.53 2.28 -13.85
N ALA A 469 29.40 1.93 -13.23
CA ALA A 469 28.54 0.85 -13.69
C ALA A 469 27.06 1.28 -13.63
N VAL A 470 26.36 1.14 -14.75
CA VAL A 470 24.91 1.33 -14.86
C VAL A 470 24.24 -0.03 -14.77
N GLU A 471 23.30 -0.18 -13.86
CA GLU A 471 22.46 -1.38 -13.70
C GLU A 471 21.07 -1.13 -14.30
N ILE A 472 20.67 -1.98 -15.23
CA ILE A 472 19.32 -2.07 -15.79
C ILE A 472 18.72 -3.38 -15.27
N ASN A 473 17.81 -3.28 -14.29
CA ASN A 473 17.20 -4.47 -13.67
C ASN A 473 15.87 -4.81 -14.35
N LEU A 474 15.79 -6.01 -14.88
CA LEU A 474 14.64 -6.53 -15.61
C LEU A 474 13.79 -7.43 -14.70
N ARG A 475 12.48 -7.44 -14.91
CA ARG A 475 11.59 -8.43 -14.32
C ARG A 475 11.95 -9.82 -14.83
N GLU A 476 11.93 -10.83 -13.96
CA GLU A 476 12.23 -12.22 -14.33
C GLU A 476 11.16 -12.84 -15.24
N GLY A 477 11.54 -13.94 -15.93
CA GLY A 477 10.64 -14.77 -16.71
C GLY A 477 10.76 -14.61 -18.23
N GLY A 478 11.60 -13.67 -18.70
CA GLY A 478 11.86 -13.48 -20.13
C GLY A 478 13.21 -14.05 -20.59
N GLN A 479 13.45 -13.95 -21.90
CA GLN A 479 14.69 -14.36 -22.57
C GLN A 479 15.53 -13.14 -22.93
N LEU A 480 16.75 -13.08 -22.41
CA LEU A 480 17.73 -12.02 -22.70
C LEU A 480 18.70 -12.50 -23.78
N SER A 481 19.00 -11.64 -24.75
CA SER A 481 20.01 -11.85 -25.79
C SER A 481 20.82 -10.56 -26.04
N GLY A 482 21.97 -10.69 -26.70
CA GLY A 482 22.86 -9.55 -26.96
C GLY A 482 23.79 -9.18 -25.79
N CYS A 483 23.73 -9.91 -24.69
CA CYS A 483 24.57 -9.74 -23.50
C CYS A 483 25.38 -11.02 -23.22
N ARG A 484 26.48 -10.89 -22.49
CA ARG A 484 27.21 -12.04 -21.94
C ARG A 484 27.11 -12.07 -20.41
N PRO A 485 27.22 -13.23 -19.79
CA PRO A 485 27.29 -13.31 -18.33
C PRO A 485 28.46 -12.49 -17.75
N ALA A 486 28.20 -11.75 -16.68
CA ALA A 486 29.25 -11.09 -15.94
C ALA A 486 30.09 -12.11 -15.15
N PRO A 487 31.41 -12.00 -15.13
CA PRO A 487 32.24 -12.87 -14.31
C PRO A 487 31.90 -12.71 -12.81
N HIS A 488 31.88 -13.83 -12.10
CA HIS A 488 31.72 -13.85 -10.63
C HIS A 488 30.42 -13.23 -10.06
N ALA A 489 29.37 -13.11 -10.90
CA ALA A 489 28.11 -12.50 -10.47
C ALA A 489 26.90 -13.19 -11.10
N ASP A 490 26.33 -14.18 -10.43
CA ASP A 490 25.14 -14.89 -10.90
C ASP A 490 23.97 -13.92 -11.13
N GLY A 491 23.26 -14.07 -12.25
CA GLY A 491 22.14 -13.20 -12.62
C GLY A 491 22.54 -11.80 -13.08
N ALA A 492 23.85 -11.52 -13.24
CA ALA A 492 24.38 -10.30 -13.82
C ALA A 492 24.90 -10.54 -15.25
N TRP A 493 24.66 -9.59 -16.13
CA TRP A 493 25.00 -9.65 -17.55
C TRP A 493 25.71 -8.37 -17.96
N LEU A 494 26.61 -8.44 -18.91
CA LEU A 494 27.32 -7.28 -19.49
C LEU A 494 26.82 -7.03 -20.91
N LEU A 495 26.42 -5.80 -21.19
CA LEU A 495 26.15 -5.32 -22.53
C LEU A 495 27.39 -4.57 -23.04
N GLU A 496 28.23 -5.26 -23.82
CA GLU A 496 29.55 -4.74 -24.24
C GLU A 496 29.47 -3.74 -25.40
N LYS A 497 28.54 -3.94 -26.30
CA LYS A 497 28.32 -3.12 -27.50
C LYS A 497 26.93 -3.41 -28.07
N ASP A 498 26.54 -2.66 -29.09
CA ASP A 498 25.25 -2.83 -29.77
C ASP A 498 24.04 -2.80 -28.80
N HIS A 499 23.06 -3.66 -28.96
CA HIS A 499 21.82 -3.65 -28.18
C HIS A 499 21.52 -5.02 -27.60
N ALA A 500 20.98 -5.03 -26.40
CA ALA A 500 20.31 -6.17 -25.81
C ALA A 500 18.85 -6.23 -26.25
N VAL A 501 18.30 -7.44 -26.27
CA VAL A 501 16.89 -7.69 -26.51
C VAL A 501 16.36 -8.59 -25.40
N TYR A 502 15.29 -8.17 -24.76
CA TYR A 502 14.56 -8.93 -23.75
C TYR A 502 13.15 -9.23 -24.21
N ARG A 503 12.78 -10.53 -24.32
CA ARG A 503 11.47 -11.00 -24.80
C ARG A 503 10.72 -11.71 -23.70
N ILE A 504 9.46 -11.32 -23.48
CA ILE A 504 8.60 -11.91 -22.48
C ILE A 504 7.12 -11.77 -22.89
N GLY A 505 6.35 -12.88 -22.88
CA GLY A 505 4.89 -12.86 -23.08
C GLY A 505 4.41 -12.15 -24.37
N GLY A 506 5.21 -12.24 -25.45
CA GLY A 506 4.90 -11.58 -26.72
C GLY A 506 5.36 -10.11 -26.83
N ALA A 507 5.83 -9.51 -25.75
CA ALA A 507 6.44 -8.19 -25.76
C ALA A 507 7.96 -8.28 -25.95
N GLU A 508 8.53 -7.28 -26.62
CA GLU A 508 9.97 -7.13 -26.83
C GLU A 508 10.44 -5.76 -26.31
N LEU A 509 11.51 -5.77 -25.53
CA LEU A 509 12.26 -4.60 -25.13
C LEU A 509 13.68 -4.69 -25.74
N ARG A 510 14.04 -3.70 -26.53
CA ARG A 510 15.38 -3.49 -27.05
C ARG A 510 16.02 -2.32 -26.34
N PHE A 511 17.27 -2.45 -25.89
CA PHE A 511 17.96 -1.36 -25.20
C PHE A 511 19.46 -1.36 -25.48
N GLY A 512 20.05 -0.18 -25.46
CA GLY A 512 21.47 0.07 -25.77
C GLY A 512 21.68 1.44 -26.41
N PRO A 513 22.87 1.69 -27.00
CA PRO A 513 24.01 0.77 -27.13
C PRO A 513 24.68 0.44 -25.80
N GLY A 514 25.46 -0.65 -25.80
CA GLY A 514 26.26 -1.07 -24.66
C GLY A 514 27.67 -0.47 -24.68
N ALA A 515 28.35 -0.59 -23.53
CA ALA A 515 29.78 -0.35 -23.33
C ALA A 515 30.23 -1.17 -22.12
N ALA A 516 31.39 -1.84 -22.22
CA ALA A 516 31.94 -2.59 -21.09
C ALA A 516 33.48 -2.60 -21.09
N PRO A 517 34.16 -1.44 -20.94
CA PRO A 517 35.62 -1.37 -20.87
C PRO A 517 36.20 -2.00 -19.60
N HIS A 518 35.38 -2.27 -18.57
CA HIS A 518 35.71 -3.09 -17.41
C HIS A 518 34.57 -4.04 -17.06
N LEU A 519 34.84 -5.08 -16.25
CA LEU A 519 33.92 -6.17 -15.96
C LEU A 519 33.33 -6.09 -14.53
N GLU A 520 33.72 -5.08 -13.76
CA GLU A 520 33.27 -4.91 -12.38
C GLU A 520 31.84 -4.39 -12.35
N THR A 521 30.92 -5.18 -11.80
CA THR A 521 29.50 -4.84 -11.69
C THR A 521 29.10 -4.40 -10.29
N GLN A 522 29.87 -4.80 -9.25
CA GLN A 522 29.62 -4.43 -7.85
C GLN A 522 30.71 -3.47 -7.36
N LEU A 523 30.65 -2.23 -7.79
CA LEU A 523 31.61 -1.22 -7.43
C LEU A 523 31.62 -0.92 -5.92
N ARG A 524 32.79 -0.55 -5.37
CA ARG A 524 32.89 -0.16 -3.96
C ARG A 524 32.06 1.07 -3.65
N GLY A 525 31.10 0.94 -2.73
CA GLY A 525 30.17 2.00 -2.36
C GLY A 525 28.86 1.97 -3.14
N ALA A 526 28.69 1.02 -4.07
CA ALA A 526 27.41 0.73 -4.70
C ALA A 526 26.52 -0.08 -3.75
N GLU A 527 25.22 0.13 -3.85
CA GLU A 527 24.22 -0.75 -3.24
C GLU A 527 24.33 -2.16 -3.84
N PRO A 528 23.94 -3.22 -3.09
CA PRO A 528 23.90 -4.57 -3.62
C PRO A 528 23.04 -4.66 -4.89
N ARG A 529 23.43 -5.54 -5.83
CA ARG A 529 22.66 -5.83 -7.04
C ARG A 529 21.19 -6.11 -6.70
N LEU A 530 20.27 -5.60 -7.52
CA LEU A 530 18.85 -5.88 -7.37
C LEU A 530 18.55 -7.36 -7.64
N PRO A 531 17.56 -7.96 -6.97
CA PRO A 531 17.08 -9.30 -7.30
C PRO A 531 16.64 -9.37 -8.76
N GLY A 532 16.71 -10.57 -9.36
CA GLY A 532 16.33 -10.81 -10.74
C GLY A 532 17.49 -10.66 -11.72
N VAL A 533 17.19 -10.32 -12.96
CA VAL A 533 18.13 -10.20 -14.07
C VAL A 533 18.61 -8.76 -14.17
N SER A 534 19.92 -8.53 -13.98
CA SER A 534 20.52 -7.20 -14.13
C SER A 534 21.50 -7.19 -15.30
N VAL A 535 21.34 -6.21 -16.20
CA VAL A 535 22.27 -5.94 -17.31
C VAL A 535 23.09 -4.71 -16.96
N TYR A 536 24.40 -4.82 -17.11
CA TYR A 536 25.34 -3.76 -16.79
C TYR A 536 25.97 -3.14 -18.04
N ILE A 537 26.06 -1.82 -18.04
CA ILE A 537 26.91 -1.02 -18.91
C ILE A 537 27.96 -0.38 -18.04
N THR A 538 29.25 -0.49 -18.40
CA THR A 538 30.33 0.02 -17.58
C THR A 538 31.13 1.09 -18.30
N GLY A 539 31.90 1.87 -17.55
CA GLY A 539 32.75 2.95 -18.10
C GLY A 539 33.72 3.56 -17.10
N TYR A 540 34.40 4.57 -17.53
CA TYR A 540 35.24 5.41 -16.68
C TYR A 540 34.91 6.88 -16.92
N THR A 541 35.09 7.71 -15.90
CA THR A 541 34.96 9.17 -16.06
C THR A 541 36.15 9.74 -16.88
N PRO A 542 35.94 10.79 -17.70
CA PRO A 542 34.64 11.38 -18.01
C PRO A 542 33.74 10.40 -18.78
N PHE A 543 32.50 10.29 -18.35
CA PHE A 543 31.52 9.38 -18.94
C PHE A 543 30.34 10.17 -19.50
N ASP A 544 29.96 9.92 -20.74
CA ASP A 544 28.77 10.47 -21.38
C ASP A 544 28.17 9.36 -22.27
N HIS A 545 27.07 8.79 -21.85
CA HIS A 545 26.48 7.65 -22.55
C HIS A 545 24.97 7.76 -22.58
N THR A 546 24.40 7.50 -23.75
CA THR A 546 22.95 7.52 -23.98
C THR A 546 22.46 6.11 -24.27
N ILE A 547 21.45 5.67 -23.51
CA ILE A 547 20.81 4.37 -23.62
C ILE A 547 19.37 4.61 -24.10
N ARG A 548 18.98 3.98 -25.19
CA ARG A 548 17.58 3.98 -25.66
C ARG A 548 16.88 2.70 -25.22
N PHE A 549 15.66 2.83 -24.75
CA PHE A 549 14.75 1.75 -24.39
C PHE A 549 13.59 1.78 -25.37
N GLU A 550 13.48 0.79 -26.24
CA GLU A 550 12.48 0.70 -27.30
C GLU A 550 11.58 -0.52 -27.05
N PHE A 551 10.29 -0.28 -26.92
CA PHE A 551 9.30 -1.33 -26.69
C PHE A 551 8.52 -1.63 -27.96
N GLN A 552 8.33 -2.93 -28.25
CA GLN A 552 7.52 -3.45 -29.35
C GLN A 552 6.54 -4.50 -28.84
N GLY A 553 5.37 -4.61 -29.50
CA GLY A 553 4.32 -5.56 -29.13
C GLY A 553 3.06 -4.91 -28.59
#